data_b155842b9627e4f12df5df94808c7d46
#
_entry.id   b155842b9627e4f12df5df94808c7d46
#
_cell.length_a   1.000
_cell.length_b   1.000
_cell.length_c   1.000
_cell.angle_alpha   90.00
_cell.angle_beta   90.00
_cell.angle_gamma   90.00
#
_symmetry.space_group_name_H-M   'P 1'
#
loop_
_entity.id
_entity.type
_entity.pdbx_description
1 polymer ?
#
loop_
_entity_poly.entity_id
_entity_poly.type
_entity_poly.pdbx_seq_one_letter_code
_entity_poly.pdbx_strand_id
1 'polypeptide(L)'
;MTRASPWPLRLYVGLLGLLLVASAVALPLQRLGPPPLGKDIAYSTLVVDRNGHLLRPFITKGGYWRLPVTVADVDWRFLDQLVAYEDKRFRSHHGIDPLALLRAAGQAIRSGRIVSGGSTLTMQVARLLEPRPARRFSDKLAEMVRAVQLERQLSKDEILNLYLTLAPYGGNIEGIRAAALAYFGKEPKRLSTAEAALLVAIPQAPESRRPDRRPDAAI
;
A
#
# COMPACT_ATOMS: atom_id res chain seq x y z
N MET A 1 6.82 -29.15 55.63
CA MET A 1 7.47 -28.22 54.70
C MET A 1 6.67 -28.21 53.40
N THR A 2 5.79 -27.24 53.23
CA THR A 2 4.96 -27.08 52.04
C THR A 2 5.78 -26.38 50.94
N ARG A 3 6.11 -27.10 49.86
CA ARG A 3 6.76 -26.52 48.67
C ARG A 3 5.78 -25.54 48.04
N ALA A 4 6.05 -24.21 48.11
CA ALA A 4 5.30 -23.22 47.40
C ALA A 4 5.32 -23.53 45.88
N SER A 5 4.17 -23.59 45.28
CA SER A 5 4.01 -23.86 43.84
C SER A 5 4.68 -22.74 43.03
N PRO A 6 5.54 -23.05 42.03
CA PRO A 6 6.19 -22.04 41.19
C PRO A 6 5.28 -21.33 40.19
N TRP A 7 4.02 -21.67 40.17
CA TRP A 7 3.01 -21.12 39.23
C TRP A 7 2.84 -19.61 39.25
N PRO A 8 2.74 -18.94 40.43
CA PRO A 8 2.56 -17.49 40.45
C PRO A 8 3.78 -16.76 39.88
N LEU A 9 5.00 -17.21 40.16
CA LEU A 9 6.20 -16.58 39.64
C LEU A 9 6.28 -16.66 38.10
N ARG A 10 5.91 -17.76 37.49
CA ARG A 10 5.88 -17.93 36.04
C ARG A 10 4.84 -17.02 35.38
N LEU A 11 3.69 -16.83 36.01
CA LEU A 11 2.66 -15.89 35.55
C LEU A 11 3.15 -14.43 35.61
N TYR A 12 3.81 -14.03 36.71
CA TYR A 12 4.36 -12.68 36.86
C TYR A 12 5.48 -12.42 35.84
N VAL A 13 6.37 -13.35 35.60
CA VAL A 13 7.43 -13.24 34.60
C VAL A 13 6.85 -13.13 33.19
N GLY A 14 5.81 -13.93 32.88
CA GLY A 14 5.09 -13.84 31.61
C GLY A 14 4.39 -12.50 31.40
N LEU A 15 3.72 -12.00 32.43
CA LEU A 15 3.04 -10.69 32.39
C LEU A 15 4.03 -9.51 32.25
N LEU A 16 5.13 -9.57 32.98
CA LEU A 16 6.21 -8.56 32.88
C LEU A 16 6.85 -8.59 31.49
N GLY A 17 7.11 -9.78 30.93
CA GLY A 17 7.60 -9.94 29.56
C GLY A 17 6.65 -9.35 28.53
N LEU A 18 5.34 -9.62 28.67
CA LEU A 18 4.32 -9.05 27.80
C LEU A 18 4.24 -7.53 27.89
N LEU A 19 4.31 -6.98 29.11
CA LEU A 19 4.33 -5.53 29.35
C LEU A 19 5.56 -4.87 28.74
N LEU A 20 6.75 -5.48 28.88
CA LEU A 20 7.98 -4.97 28.28
C LEU A 20 7.91 -4.98 26.75
N VAL A 21 7.40 -6.04 26.14
CA VAL A 21 7.18 -6.11 24.70
C VAL A 21 6.16 -5.09 24.24
N ALA A 22 5.03 -4.97 24.95
CA ALA A 22 4.01 -3.98 24.65
C ALA A 22 4.56 -2.54 24.74
N SER A 23 5.34 -2.26 25.77
CA SER A 23 5.99 -0.94 25.95
C SER A 23 7.05 -0.66 24.87
N ALA A 24 7.86 -1.65 24.51
CA ALA A 24 8.86 -1.53 23.46
C ALA A 24 8.23 -1.27 22.08
N VAL A 25 7.00 -1.71 21.87
CA VAL A 25 6.22 -1.41 20.65
C VAL A 25 5.47 -0.08 20.79
N ALA A 26 4.83 0.18 21.92
CA ALA A 26 3.98 1.36 22.10
C ALA A 26 4.77 2.68 22.12
N LEU A 27 5.94 2.72 22.77
CA LEU A 27 6.76 3.93 22.90
C LEU A 27 7.22 4.51 21.54
N PRO A 28 7.79 3.73 20.60
CA PRO A 28 8.12 4.23 19.28
C PRO A 28 6.88 4.67 18.49
N LEU A 29 5.74 4.02 18.70
CA LEU A 29 4.50 4.31 17.98
C LEU A 29 3.86 5.64 18.44
N GLN A 30 3.98 5.99 19.71
CA GLN A 30 3.54 7.30 20.23
C GLN A 30 4.34 8.46 19.63
N ARG A 31 5.58 8.23 19.19
CA ARG A 31 6.43 9.23 18.54
C ARG A 31 6.09 9.49 17.09
N LEU A 32 5.21 8.71 16.48
CA LEU A 32 4.86 8.85 15.07
C LEU A 32 4.10 10.17 14.76
N GLY A 33 3.44 10.77 15.76
CA GLY A 33 2.61 11.96 15.54
C GLY A 33 1.36 11.69 14.66
N PRO A 34 0.70 12.72 14.14
CA PRO A 34 -0.47 12.57 13.27
C PRO A 34 -0.08 11.92 11.95
N PRO A 35 -0.99 11.09 11.34
CA PRO A 35 -0.72 10.45 10.06
C PRO A 35 -0.74 11.48 8.92
N PRO A 36 0.11 11.33 7.90
CA PRO A 36 0.02 12.13 6.68
C PRO A 36 -1.26 11.74 5.92
N LEU A 37 -2.10 12.73 5.63
CA LEU A 37 -3.39 12.52 4.94
C LEU A 37 -3.31 12.77 3.42
N GLY A 38 -2.11 12.96 2.87
CA GLY A 38 -1.93 13.23 1.45
C GLY A 38 -2.35 14.63 1.00
N LYS A 39 -2.55 15.58 1.92
CA LYS A 39 -2.98 16.95 1.58
C LYS A 39 -1.94 17.72 0.78
N ASP A 40 -0.66 17.39 0.93
CA ASP A 40 0.47 18.07 0.30
C ASP A 40 0.99 17.32 -0.95
N ILE A 41 0.19 16.43 -1.52
CA ILE A 41 0.57 15.70 -2.74
C ILE A 41 0.68 16.69 -3.91
N ALA A 42 1.89 16.81 -4.47
CA ALA A 42 2.13 17.59 -5.66
C ALA A 42 1.67 16.82 -6.92
N TYR A 43 0.92 17.50 -7.79
CA TYR A 43 0.45 16.95 -9.06
C TYR A 43 1.20 17.56 -10.23
N SER A 44 1.26 16.82 -11.33
CA SER A 44 1.76 17.27 -12.62
C SER A 44 0.80 18.24 -13.29
N THR A 45 1.35 19.26 -13.96
CA THR A 45 0.56 20.14 -14.81
C THR A 45 0.37 19.52 -16.18
N LEU A 46 -0.86 19.49 -16.67
CA LEU A 46 -1.20 19.02 -18.01
C LEU A 46 -1.50 20.21 -18.93
N VAL A 47 -0.96 20.16 -20.14
CA VAL A 47 -1.43 21.02 -21.24
C VAL A 47 -2.28 20.13 -22.14
N VAL A 48 -3.50 20.55 -22.35
CA VAL A 48 -4.48 19.85 -23.20
C VAL A 48 -4.95 20.76 -24.34
N ASP A 49 -5.41 20.16 -25.44
CA ASP A 49 -6.08 20.90 -26.51
C ASP A 49 -7.51 21.31 -26.10
N ARG A 50 -8.22 22.02 -27.02
CA ARG A 50 -9.60 22.44 -26.81
C ARG A 50 -10.60 21.30 -26.59
N ASN A 51 -10.24 20.07 -26.96
CA ASN A 51 -11.05 18.88 -26.84
C ASN A 51 -10.65 18.03 -25.62
N GLY A 52 -9.67 18.49 -24.81
CA GLY A 52 -9.18 17.76 -23.63
C GLY A 52 -8.12 16.71 -23.94
N HIS A 53 -7.62 16.60 -25.18
CA HIS A 53 -6.54 15.67 -25.50
C HIS A 53 -5.21 16.18 -24.94
N LEU A 54 -4.46 15.27 -24.34
CA LEU A 54 -3.15 15.56 -23.75
C LEU A 54 -2.17 16.01 -24.84
N LEU A 55 -1.65 17.23 -24.73
CA LEU A 55 -0.60 17.76 -25.58
C LEU A 55 0.77 17.61 -24.92
N ARG A 56 0.90 17.99 -23.65
CA ARG A 56 2.17 17.92 -22.90
C ARG A 56 1.93 17.79 -21.40
N PRO A 57 2.51 16.77 -20.74
CA PRO A 57 2.62 16.70 -19.30
C PRO A 57 3.90 17.40 -18.81
N PHE A 58 3.81 18.08 -17.67
CA PHE A 58 4.97 18.57 -16.94
C PHE A 58 5.12 17.76 -15.66
N ILE A 59 6.33 17.30 -15.37
CA ILE A 59 6.60 16.58 -14.12
C ILE A 59 6.48 17.50 -12.91
N THR A 60 6.22 16.93 -11.75
CA THR A 60 6.24 17.64 -10.46
C THR A 60 7.65 18.15 -10.14
N LYS A 61 7.78 19.05 -9.16
CA LYS A 61 9.11 19.47 -8.65
C LYS A 61 9.96 18.30 -8.15
N GLY A 62 9.30 17.22 -7.69
CA GLY A 62 9.96 15.98 -7.27
C GLY A 62 10.38 15.06 -8.43
N GLY A 63 10.15 15.46 -9.69
CA GLY A 63 10.51 14.69 -10.87
C GLY A 63 9.49 13.63 -11.29
N TYR A 64 8.34 13.53 -10.64
CA TYR A 64 7.31 12.52 -10.92
C TYR A 64 6.27 13.01 -11.90
N TRP A 65 5.79 12.09 -12.71
CA TRP A 65 4.56 12.27 -13.47
C TRP A 65 3.40 11.65 -12.69
N ARG A 66 2.61 12.51 -12.04
CA ARG A 66 1.52 12.15 -11.14
C ARG A 66 0.28 12.99 -11.43
N LEU A 67 -0.83 12.34 -11.72
CA LEU A 67 -2.06 13.00 -12.09
C LEU A 67 -3.16 12.75 -11.05
N PRO A 68 -4.02 13.73 -10.77
CA PRO A 68 -5.15 13.51 -9.90
C PRO A 68 -6.09 12.46 -10.49
N VAL A 69 -6.59 11.57 -9.65
CA VAL A 69 -7.50 10.50 -10.02
C VAL A 69 -8.33 10.09 -8.80
N THR A 70 -9.59 9.76 -9.04
CA THR A 70 -10.51 9.21 -8.04
C THR A 70 -10.97 7.82 -8.44
N VAL A 71 -11.59 7.08 -7.53
CA VAL A 71 -12.22 5.78 -7.83
C VAL A 71 -13.22 5.90 -8.99
N ALA A 72 -13.94 7.02 -9.08
CA ALA A 72 -14.91 7.25 -10.15
C ALA A 72 -14.28 7.39 -11.54
N ASP A 73 -13.00 7.73 -11.63
CA ASP A 73 -12.28 7.94 -12.89
C ASP A 73 -11.62 6.66 -13.42
N VAL A 74 -11.73 5.54 -12.70
CA VAL A 74 -11.04 4.28 -13.01
C VAL A 74 -12.06 3.21 -13.41
N ASP A 75 -11.67 2.35 -14.33
CA ASP A 75 -12.48 1.20 -14.74
C ASP A 75 -12.71 0.25 -13.56
N TRP A 76 -13.95 -0.18 -13.37
CA TRP A 76 -14.33 -1.07 -12.28
C TRP A 76 -13.57 -2.41 -12.31
N ARG A 77 -13.19 -2.90 -13.51
CA ARG A 77 -12.41 -4.14 -13.67
C ARG A 77 -11.04 -4.03 -13.00
N PHE A 78 -10.40 -2.87 -13.11
CA PHE A 78 -9.14 -2.63 -12.43
C PHE A 78 -9.33 -2.62 -10.91
N LEU A 79 -10.35 -1.92 -10.42
CA LEU A 79 -10.63 -1.82 -8.98
C LEU A 79 -10.92 -3.19 -8.37
N ASP A 80 -11.74 -4.01 -9.03
CA ASP A 80 -12.03 -5.37 -8.60
C ASP A 80 -10.78 -6.26 -8.59
N GLN A 81 -9.97 -6.21 -9.66
CA GLN A 81 -8.74 -6.98 -9.74
C GLN A 81 -7.72 -6.51 -8.69
N LEU A 82 -7.57 -5.20 -8.48
CA LEU A 82 -6.69 -4.65 -7.46
C LEU A 82 -7.06 -5.17 -6.07
N VAL A 83 -8.33 -5.04 -5.68
CA VAL A 83 -8.81 -5.51 -4.38
C VAL A 83 -8.68 -7.04 -4.26
N ALA A 84 -9.04 -7.79 -5.29
CA ALA A 84 -8.93 -9.25 -5.29
C ALA A 84 -7.48 -9.75 -5.18
N TYR A 85 -6.54 -9.01 -5.74
CA TYR A 85 -5.12 -9.39 -5.79
C TYR A 85 -4.33 -8.91 -4.57
N GLU A 86 -4.49 -7.64 -4.18
CA GLU A 86 -3.71 -7.02 -3.11
C GLU A 86 -4.33 -7.19 -1.73
N ASP A 87 -5.67 -7.10 -1.63
CA ASP A 87 -6.35 -7.01 -0.33
C ASP A 87 -7.83 -7.41 -0.43
N LYS A 88 -8.10 -8.73 -0.52
CA LYS A 88 -9.45 -9.28 -0.72
C LYS A 88 -10.50 -8.78 0.28
N ARG A 89 -10.08 -8.38 1.47
CA ARG A 89 -10.96 -7.91 2.54
C ARG A 89 -10.82 -6.41 2.81
N PHE A 90 -10.29 -5.66 1.86
CA PHE A 90 -10.06 -4.22 1.98
C PHE A 90 -11.26 -3.48 2.58
N ARG A 91 -12.47 -3.78 2.12
CA ARG A 91 -13.70 -3.11 2.56
C ARG A 91 -14.15 -3.49 3.98
N SER A 92 -13.61 -4.56 4.58
CA SER A 92 -14.11 -5.13 5.84
C SER A 92 -13.18 -4.99 7.03
N HIS A 93 -11.88 -4.74 6.83
CA HIS A 93 -10.95 -4.51 7.93
C HIS A 93 -10.67 -3.02 8.16
N HIS A 94 -10.00 -2.69 9.27
CA HIS A 94 -9.66 -1.32 9.67
C HIS A 94 -8.13 -1.09 9.65
N GLY A 95 -7.54 -1.10 8.46
CA GLY A 95 -6.12 -0.84 8.22
C GLY A 95 -5.24 -2.09 8.25
N ILE A 96 -5.54 -3.07 9.08
CA ILE A 96 -4.85 -4.35 9.21
C ILE A 96 -5.85 -5.47 8.97
N ASP A 97 -5.41 -6.54 8.31
CA ASP A 97 -6.17 -7.77 8.15
C ASP A 97 -5.57 -8.88 9.03
N PRO A 98 -6.11 -9.13 10.24
CA PRO A 98 -5.57 -10.14 11.16
C PRO A 98 -5.61 -11.57 10.58
N LEU A 99 -6.63 -11.90 9.80
CA LEU A 99 -6.75 -13.23 9.20
C LEU A 99 -5.74 -13.43 8.07
N ALA A 100 -5.41 -12.38 7.31
CA ALA A 100 -4.33 -12.44 6.32
C ALA A 100 -2.97 -12.58 6.99
N LEU A 101 -2.73 -11.90 8.12
CA LEU A 101 -1.51 -12.03 8.90
C LEU A 101 -1.35 -13.45 9.47
N LEU A 102 -2.40 -14.02 10.06
CA LEU A 102 -2.41 -15.39 10.58
C LEU A 102 -2.15 -16.41 9.47
N ARG A 103 -2.79 -16.24 8.31
CA ARG A 103 -2.54 -17.08 7.13
C ARG A 103 -1.09 -16.99 6.67
N ALA A 104 -0.56 -15.76 6.55
CA ALA A 104 0.84 -15.54 6.13
C ALA A 104 1.85 -16.17 7.12
N ALA A 105 1.61 -16.01 8.42
CA ALA A 105 2.43 -16.64 9.47
C ALA A 105 2.39 -18.17 9.40
N GLY A 106 1.21 -18.76 9.27
CA GLY A 106 1.04 -20.20 9.11
C GLY A 106 1.74 -20.76 7.87
N GLN A 107 1.66 -20.03 6.74
CA GLN A 107 2.36 -20.39 5.51
C GLN A 107 3.89 -20.31 5.67
N ALA A 108 4.39 -19.24 6.32
CA ALA A 108 5.82 -19.08 6.57
C ALA A 108 6.38 -20.19 7.46
N ILE A 109 5.65 -20.59 8.52
CA ILE A 109 6.03 -21.69 9.39
C ILE A 109 6.09 -23.02 8.61
N ARG A 110 5.09 -23.29 7.75
CA ARG A 110 5.02 -24.54 6.99
C ARG A 110 6.05 -24.64 5.86
N SER A 111 6.38 -23.53 5.22
CA SER A 111 7.24 -23.48 4.03
C SER A 111 8.68 -23.07 4.34
N GLY A 112 9.00 -22.65 5.58
CA GLY A 112 10.30 -22.10 5.96
C GLY A 112 10.67 -20.78 5.28
N ARG A 113 9.74 -20.19 4.50
CA ARG A 113 9.95 -18.93 3.78
C ARG A 113 8.67 -18.10 3.73
N ILE A 114 8.80 -16.79 3.50
CA ILE A 114 7.65 -15.90 3.33
C ILE A 114 7.05 -16.15 1.94
N VAL A 115 5.88 -16.79 1.89
CA VAL A 115 5.16 -17.15 0.64
C VAL A 115 4.14 -16.12 0.25
N SER A 116 3.45 -15.49 1.23
CA SER A 116 2.45 -14.46 0.98
C SER A 116 2.63 -13.27 1.91
N GLY A 117 2.29 -12.08 1.43
CA GLY A 117 2.26 -10.86 2.23
C GLY A 117 0.96 -10.73 3.02
N GLY A 118 1.06 -10.34 4.30
CA GLY A 118 -0.09 -9.91 5.10
C GLY A 118 -0.28 -8.38 5.05
N SER A 119 0.25 -7.71 4.03
CA SER A 119 0.14 -6.25 3.90
C SER A 119 -1.18 -5.88 3.22
N THR A 120 -1.89 -4.93 3.80
CA THR A 120 -3.12 -4.37 3.24
C THR A 120 -2.84 -3.22 2.28
N LEU A 121 -3.82 -2.82 1.47
CA LEU A 121 -3.75 -1.61 0.64
C LEU A 121 -3.50 -0.36 1.51
N THR A 122 -4.13 -0.27 2.67
CA THR A 122 -3.91 0.85 3.60
C THR A 122 -2.47 0.91 4.12
N MET A 123 -1.84 -0.24 4.41
CA MET A 123 -0.43 -0.30 4.78
C MET A 123 0.49 0.13 3.62
N GLN A 124 0.12 -0.20 2.40
CA GLN A 124 0.85 0.26 1.22
C GLN A 124 0.73 1.79 1.06
N VAL A 125 -0.46 2.36 1.23
CA VAL A 125 -0.67 3.82 1.23
C VAL A 125 0.15 4.49 2.33
N ALA A 126 0.16 3.94 3.54
CA ALA A 126 0.99 4.46 4.63
C ALA A 126 2.48 4.54 4.26
N ARG A 127 3.00 3.51 3.59
CA ARG A 127 4.38 3.48 3.09
C ARG A 127 4.62 4.47 1.94
N LEU A 128 3.65 4.66 1.05
CA LEU A 128 3.76 5.62 -0.06
C LEU A 128 3.75 7.07 0.43
N LEU A 129 3.01 7.37 1.49
CA LEU A 129 2.95 8.68 2.12
C LEU A 129 4.18 8.99 2.98
N GLU A 130 4.77 7.96 3.64
CA GLU A 130 6.00 8.08 4.45
C GLU A 130 7.03 7.04 3.98
N PRO A 131 7.74 7.27 2.85
CA PRO A 131 8.77 6.37 2.37
C PRO A 131 9.92 6.24 3.39
N ARG A 132 10.32 5.00 3.72
CA ARG A 132 11.41 4.70 4.65
C ARG A 132 12.52 3.96 3.92
N PRO A 133 13.80 4.35 4.11
CA PRO A 133 14.92 3.82 3.34
C PRO A 133 15.24 2.35 3.63
N ALA A 134 14.90 1.86 4.83
CA ALA A 134 15.19 0.48 5.24
C ALA A 134 13.90 -0.29 5.51
N ARG A 135 13.87 -1.57 5.10
CA ARG A 135 12.77 -2.51 5.40
C ARG A 135 13.06 -3.26 6.69
N ARG A 136 13.03 -2.56 7.83
CA ARG A 136 13.18 -3.17 9.15
C ARG A 136 11.84 -3.68 9.67
N PHE A 137 11.86 -4.58 10.63
CA PHE A 137 10.64 -5.04 11.32
C PHE A 137 9.89 -3.87 12.00
N SER A 138 10.64 -2.91 12.58
CA SER A 138 10.08 -1.67 13.15
C SER A 138 9.30 -0.84 12.12
N ASP A 139 9.76 -0.79 10.86
CA ASP A 139 9.08 -0.05 9.80
C ASP A 139 7.75 -0.71 9.45
N LYS A 140 7.71 -2.05 9.49
CA LYS A 140 6.48 -2.80 9.29
C LYS A 140 5.45 -2.55 10.38
N LEU A 141 5.88 -2.47 11.64
CA LEU A 141 5.00 -2.11 12.75
C LEU A 141 4.48 -0.68 12.60
N ALA A 142 5.35 0.26 12.21
CA ALA A 142 4.95 1.64 11.96
C ALA A 142 3.95 1.74 10.79
N GLU A 143 4.13 1.00 9.68
CA GLU A 143 3.15 0.91 8.60
C GLU A 143 1.78 0.41 9.12
N MET A 144 1.77 -0.60 9.97
CA MET A 144 0.53 -1.13 10.57
C MET A 144 -0.19 -0.08 11.41
N VAL A 145 0.54 0.65 12.26
CA VAL A 145 -0.06 1.71 13.08
C VAL A 145 -0.56 2.86 12.21
N ARG A 146 0.24 3.29 11.22
CA ARG A 146 -0.18 4.30 10.24
C ARG A 146 -1.44 3.88 9.50
N ALA A 147 -1.53 2.62 9.09
CA ALA A 147 -2.72 2.10 8.43
C ALA A 147 -3.98 2.23 9.31
N VAL A 148 -3.89 1.89 10.59
CA VAL A 148 -5.00 2.07 11.53
C VAL A 148 -5.32 3.56 11.76
N GLN A 149 -4.31 4.42 11.84
CA GLN A 149 -4.53 5.86 11.98
C GLN A 149 -5.20 6.47 10.75
N LEU A 150 -4.80 6.07 9.54
CA LEU A 150 -5.42 6.50 8.29
C LEU A 150 -6.90 6.08 8.22
N GLU A 151 -7.22 4.83 8.55
CA GLU A 151 -8.60 4.31 8.52
C GLU A 151 -9.53 4.96 9.56
N ARG A 152 -8.96 5.62 10.57
CA ARG A 152 -9.75 6.42 11.53
C ARG A 152 -10.11 7.80 11.01
N GLN A 153 -9.44 8.29 9.98
CA GLN A 153 -9.57 9.65 9.47
C GLN A 153 -10.03 9.71 8.02
N LEU A 154 -9.83 8.64 7.26
CA LEU A 154 -10.16 8.54 5.85
C LEU A 154 -11.12 7.39 5.61
N SER A 155 -12.04 7.59 4.69
CA SER A 155 -12.89 6.52 4.15
C SER A 155 -12.07 5.55 3.27
N LYS A 156 -12.63 4.39 3.00
CA LYS A 156 -12.02 3.40 2.09
C LYS A 156 -11.78 3.97 0.70
N ASP A 157 -12.67 4.79 0.20
CA ASP A 157 -12.52 5.40 -1.13
C ASP A 157 -11.43 6.48 -1.15
N GLU A 158 -11.28 7.26 -0.07
CA GLU A 158 -10.18 8.21 0.05
C GLU A 158 -8.82 7.51 0.13
N ILE A 159 -8.72 6.39 0.87
CA ILE A 159 -7.51 5.55 0.92
C ILE A 159 -7.21 4.98 -0.46
N LEU A 160 -8.23 4.49 -1.16
CA LEU A 160 -8.08 3.96 -2.51
C LEU A 160 -7.64 5.05 -3.50
N ASN A 161 -8.20 6.27 -3.41
CA ASN A 161 -7.77 7.42 -4.20
C ASN A 161 -6.28 7.74 -3.99
N LEU A 162 -5.79 7.68 -2.75
CA LEU A 162 -4.37 7.85 -2.45
C LEU A 162 -3.52 6.74 -3.10
N TYR A 163 -3.94 5.49 -3.03
CA TYR A 163 -3.25 4.40 -3.69
C TYR A 163 -3.22 4.60 -5.21
N LEU A 164 -4.37 4.88 -5.82
CA LEU A 164 -4.50 5.13 -7.26
C LEU A 164 -3.63 6.29 -7.75
N THR A 165 -3.36 7.26 -6.88
CA THR A 165 -2.54 8.44 -7.18
C THR A 165 -1.05 8.19 -6.99
N LEU A 166 -0.64 7.38 -6.00
CA LEU A 166 0.75 7.28 -5.54
C LEU A 166 1.45 5.98 -5.91
N ALA A 167 0.71 4.93 -6.30
CA ALA A 167 1.30 3.65 -6.64
C ALA A 167 2.37 3.80 -7.74
N PRO A 168 3.56 3.18 -7.58
CA PRO A 168 4.65 3.31 -8.55
C PRO A 168 4.40 2.40 -9.76
N TYR A 169 4.60 2.96 -10.96
CA TYR A 169 4.46 2.22 -12.22
C TYR A 169 5.76 2.13 -13.02
N GLY A 170 6.90 2.47 -12.40
CA GLY A 170 8.23 2.39 -12.97
C GLY A 170 8.74 3.73 -13.51
N GLY A 171 10.06 3.94 -13.40
CA GLY A 171 10.69 5.22 -13.66
C GLY A 171 10.12 6.31 -12.78
N ASN A 172 9.66 7.38 -13.40
CA ASN A 172 9.04 8.50 -12.72
C ASN A 172 7.50 8.52 -12.83
N ILE A 173 6.88 7.42 -13.25
CA ILE A 173 5.42 7.32 -13.40
C ILE A 173 4.81 6.90 -12.06
N GLU A 174 3.96 7.74 -11.51
CA GLU A 174 3.18 7.47 -10.31
C GLU A 174 1.68 7.67 -10.57
N GLY A 175 0.90 6.74 -10.06
CA GLY A 175 -0.55 6.67 -10.19
C GLY A 175 -1.04 6.07 -11.49
N ILE A 176 -2.23 5.46 -11.37
CA ILE A 176 -2.85 4.71 -12.48
C ILE A 176 -3.15 5.58 -13.70
N ARG A 177 -3.54 6.85 -13.49
CA ARG A 177 -3.88 7.73 -14.60
C ARG A 177 -2.66 8.04 -15.47
N ALA A 178 -1.53 8.37 -14.83
CA ALA A 178 -0.27 8.58 -15.54
C ALA A 178 0.19 7.29 -16.23
N ALA A 179 0.06 6.14 -15.58
CA ALA A 179 0.41 4.84 -16.16
C ALA A 179 -0.45 4.47 -17.37
N ALA A 180 -1.78 4.65 -17.28
CA ALA A 180 -2.70 4.36 -18.38
C ALA A 180 -2.41 5.24 -19.61
N LEU A 181 -2.14 6.53 -19.39
CA LEU A 181 -1.76 7.45 -20.46
C LEU A 181 -0.38 7.09 -21.06
N ALA A 182 0.61 6.75 -20.21
CA ALA A 182 1.95 6.41 -20.68
C ALA A 182 2.01 5.09 -21.45
N TYR A 183 1.31 4.05 -20.99
CA TYR A 183 1.43 2.71 -21.55
C TYR A 183 0.37 2.41 -22.61
N PHE A 184 -0.81 3.04 -22.53
CA PHE A 184 -1.94 2.74 -23.43
C PHE A 184 -2.49 3.96 -24.18
N GLY A 185 -2.00 5.18 -23.89
CA GLY A 185 -2.45 6.41 -24.55
C GLY A 185 -3.90 6.79 -24.25
N LYS A 186 -4.50 6.29 -23.15
CA LYS A 186 -5.91 6.52 -22.80
C LYS A 186 -6.13 6.70 -21.31
N GLU A 187 -7.24 7.33 -20.96
CA GLU A 187 -7.67 7.49 -19.57
C GLU A 187 -8.04 6.12 -18.94
N PRO A 188 -7.84 5.93 -17.61
CA PRO A 188 -8.06 4.67 -16.94
C PRO A 188 -9.53 4.24 -16.80
N LYS A 189 -10.46 5.04 -17.31
CA LYS A 189 -11.91 4.76 -17.30
C LYS A 189 -12.33 3.62 -18.24
N ARG A 190 -11.51 3.30 -19.22
CA ARG A 190 -11.83 2.31 -20.27
C ARG A 190 -10.70 1.30 -20.44
N LEU A 191 -10.32 0.63 -19.37
CA LEU A 191 -9.33 -0.43 -19.44
C LEU A 191 -9.98 -1.74 -19.90
N SER A 192 -9.31 -2.46 -20.78
CA SER A 192 -9.63 -3.87 -21.02
C SER A 192 -9.20 -4.72 -19.82
N THR A 193 -9.69 -5.94 -19.73
CA THR A 193 -9.32 -6.87 -18.64
C THR A 193 -7.82 -7.14 -18.59
N ALA A 194 -7.15 -7.26 -19.76
CA ALA A 194 -5.72 -7.48 -19.85
C ALA A 194 -4.90 -6.24 -19.40
N GLU A 195 -5.31 -5.04 -19.82
CA GLU A 195 -4.67 -3.79 -19.39
C GLU A 195 -4.84 -3.56 -17.89
N ALA A 196 -6.03 -3.86 -17.35
CA ALA A 196 -6.27 -3.80 -15.91
C ALA A 196 -5.36 -4.76 -15.15
N ALA A 197 -5.26 -6.03 -15.60
CA ALA A 197 -4.40 -7.03 -14.97
C ALA A 197 -2.91 -6.60 -14.99
N LEU A 198 -2.45 -6.07 -16.13
CA LEU A 198 -1.09 -5.56 -16.24
C LEU A 198 -0.83 -4.42 -15.24
N LEU A 199 -1.73 -3.43 -15.18
CA LEU A 199 -1.57 -2.30 -14.25
C LEU A 199 -1.67 -2.71 -12.78
N VAL A 200 -2.40 -3.76 -12.44
CA VAL A 200 -2.42 -4.34 -11.08
C VAL A 200 -1.08 -5.00 -10.74
N ALA A 201 -0.43 -5.64 -11.71
CA ALA A 201 0.80 -6.38 -11.49
C ALA A 201 2.05 -5.49 -11.35
N ILE A 202 2.11 -4.36 -12.07
CA ILE A 202 3.30 -3.50 -12.13
C ILE A 202 3.76 -2.96 -10.77
N PRO A 203 2.90 -2.44 -9.86
CA PRO A 203 3.35 -1.81 -8.60
C PRO A 203 4.14 -2.73 -7.65
N GLN A 204 4.03 -4.06 -7.82
CA GLN A 204 4.81 -5.02 -7.01
C GLN A 204 6.29 -5.08 -7.40
N ALA A 205 6.60 -4.82 -8.67
CA ALA A 205 7.95 -4.84 -9.19
C ALA A 205 8.09 -3.82 -10.35
N PRO A 206 7.93 -2.51 -10.06
CA PRO A 206 7.68 -1.49 -11.08
C PRO A 206 8.78 -1.40 -12.13
N GLU A 207 10.05 -1.55 -11.75
CA GLU A 207 11.14 -1.49 -12.72
C GLU A 207 11.29 -2.76 -13.59
N SER A 208 10.94 -3.91 -13.05
CA SER A 208 11.09 -5.19 -13.77
C SER A 208 9.89 -5.56 -14.63
N ARG A 209 8.71 -4.96 -14.35
CA ARG A 209 7.46 -5.25 -15.05
C ARG A 209 6.98 -4.11 -15.96
N ARG A 210 7.87 -3.21 -16.31
CA ARG A 210 7.57 -2.13 -17.26
C ARG A 210 7.35 -2.68 -18.67
N PRO A 211 6.16 -2.48 -19.27
CA PRO A 211 5.84 -3.03 -20.59
C PRO A 211 6.66 -2.39 -21.72
N ASP A 212 7.08 -1.12 -21.56
CA ASP A 212 7.91 -0.39 -22.52
C ASP A 212 9.37 -0.85 -22.57
N ARG A 213 9.85 -1.53 -21.54
CA ARG A 213 11.24 -2.01 -21.45
C ARG A 213 11.38 -3.52 -21.38
N ARG A 214 10.40 -4.22 -20.84
CA ARG A 214 10.41 -5.67 -20.63
C ARG A 214 9.03 -6.27 -20.90
N PRO A 215 8.58 -6.29 -22.16
CA PRO A 215 7.25 -6.81 -22.50
C PRO A 215 7.05 -8.24 -22.03
N ASP A 216 8.08 -9.12 -22.15
CA ASP A 216 7.99 -10.52 -21.75
C ASP A 216 7.83 -10.73 -20.22
N ALA A 217 8.25 -9.78 -19.38
CA ALA A 217 8.09 -9.84 -17.94
C ALA A 217 6.79 -9.18 -17.45
N ALA A 218 6.07 -8.53 -18.36
CA ALA A 218 4.83 -7.82 -18.09
C ALA A 218 3.59 -8.71 -18.35
N ILE A 219 3.78 -9.88 -19.00
CA ILE A 219 2.78 -10.88 -19.28
C ILE A 219 2.82 -11.96 -18.18
#